data_1174760baa6d1034372d99cde7f2e418
#
_entry.id   1174760baa6d1034372d99cde7f2e418
#
_cell.length_a   1.000
_cell.length_b   1.000
_cell.length_c   1.000
_cell.angle_alpha   90.00
_cell.angle_beta   90.00
_cell.angle_gamma   90.00
#
_symmetry.space_group_name_H-M   'P 1'
#
loop_
_entity.id
_entity.type
_entity.pdbx_description
1 polymer ?
#
loop_
_entity_poly.entity_id
_entity_poly.type
_entity_poly.pdbx_seq_one_letter_code
_entity_poly.pdbx_strand_id
1 'polypeptide(L)'
;MKNYRIGLIPGPVRIPEEIKSAWQNDYGSSDLEEEFFTLYRENQSLTQKLLHTKNDIVITSGEAMSILWASLKCTLRPCGKLLAVSSGLFGEGFAEMAGTLGVNAEICTFPYDEVPDPQKVYDHARIFRPDVITAVHCETPSGTLTPCLAEIGRAAREFGALFVVDFVSSAGGCELDADECNIDIGLLGSQKVLSLPPCLSISSISQRAWEIIRGVKYSGYESYLGWENVPRQHFMPYTPDWHAMKALNISLNMIMREGLTSVLERHEEAAKLCRELGREMGLKLFPKSEGISSPTVTAFYVPENLTWPELDASLRAKGLAVGGNYGSLSGKVFRIGHMGSQADLELVREGMNIIRSEIMK
;
A
#
# COMPACT_ATOMS: atom_id res chain seq x y z
N MET A 1 22.44 0.02 -17.13
CA MET A 1 21.19 0.35 -16.44
C MET A 1 21.01 1.86 -16.42
N LYS A 2 19.77 2.34 -16.59
CA LYS A 2 19.50 3.78 -16.48
C LYS A 2 19.19 4.12 -15.01
N ASN A 3 19.95 5.04 -14.45
CA ASN A 3 19.64 5.67 -13.15
C ASN A 3 19.07 7.05 -13.45
N TYR A 4 17.97 7.39 -12.81
CA TYR A 4 17.36 8.70 -12.90
C TYR A 4 17.82 9.57 -11.74
N ARG A 5 18.19 10.82 -12.04
CA ARG A 5 18.60 11.78 -11.00
C ARG A 5 17.43 12.08 -10.05
N ILE A 6 16.25 12.19 -10.60
CA ILE A 6 15.01 12.45 -9.88
C ILE A 6 14.06 11.26 -10.08
N GLY A 7 13.80 10.51 -9.02
CA GLY A 7 12.82 9.44 -8.98
C GLY A 7 11.58 9.90 -8.22
N LEU A 8 10.45 10.04 -8.92
CA LEU A 8 9.13 10.33 -8.35
C LEU A 8 8.11 9.30 -8.85
N ILE A 9 8.54 8.03 -8.91
CA ILE A 9 7.69 6.90 -9.27
C ILE A 9 6.83 6.53 -8.06
N PRO A 10 5.52 6.25 -8.20
CA PRO A 10 4.66 5.80 -7.09
C PRO A 10 4.91 4.33 -6.71
N GLY A 11 6.15 4.01 -6.43
CA GLY A 11 6.68 2.71 -6.04
C GLY A 11 7.08 1.80 -7.24
N PRO A 12 8.20 1.05 -7.10
CA PRO A 12 9.16 1.11 -6.00
C PRO A 12 9.85 2.48 -5.90
N VAL A 13 10.00 2.97 -4.68
CA VAL A 13 10.59 4.29 -4.43
C VAL A 13 12.11 4.23 -4.30
N ARG A 14 12.76 5.40 -4.29
CA ARG A 14 14.21 5.49 -4.05
C ARG A 14 14.55 4.96 -2.65
N ILE A 15 15.61 4.17 -2.57
CA ILE A 15 16.09 3.59 -1.32
C ILE A 15 17.17 4.51 -0.73
N PRO A 16 17.01 5.05 0.50
CA PRO A 16 18.03 5.83 1.21
C PRO A 16 19.33 5.03 1.45
N GLU A 17 20.46 5.70 1.48
CA GLU A 17 21.75 5.05 1.73
C GLU A 17 21.81 4.34 3.10
N GLU A 18 21.17 4.93 4.13
CA GLU A 18 21.06 4.30 5.44
C GLU A 18 20.38 2.93 5.37
N ILE A 19 19.31 2.80 4.58
CA ILE A 19 18.62 1.52 4.36
C ILE A 19 19.48 0.56 3.53
N LYS A 20 20.18 1.06 2.50
CA LYS A 20 21.10 0.22 1.69
C LYS A 20 22.23 -0.40 2.51
N SER A 21 22.61 0.21 3.62
CA SER A 21 23.67 -0.32 4.50
C SER A 21 23.36 -1.73 5.02
N ALA A 22 22.08 -2.12 5.09
CA ALA A 22 21.69 -3.47 5.49
C ALA A 22 22.27 -4.58 4.60
N TRP A 23 22.55 -4.27 3.33
CA TRP A 23 23.15 -5.22 2.38
C TRP A 23 24.68 -5.19 2.31
N GLN A 24 25.33 -4.47 3.22
CA GLN A 24 26.80 -4.38 3.27
C GLN A 24 27.44 -5.42 4.20
N ASN A 25 26.63 -6.16 4.95
CA ASN A 25 27.10 -7.14 5.92
C ASN A 25 26.57 -8.52 5.57
N ASP A 26 27.36 -9.55 5.86
CA ASP A 26 26.89 -10.94 5.86
C ASP A 26 26.24 -11.23 7.21
N TYR A 27 25.07 -11.87 7.17
CA TYR A 27 24.36 -12.33 8.36
C TYR A 27 24.40 -13.86 8.42
N GLY A 28 24.10 -14.40 9.59
CA GLY A 28 24.02 -15.84 9.81
C GLY A 28 22.71 -16.45 9.26
N SER A 29 22.27 -17.54 9.86
CA SER A 29 21.06 -18.25 9.45
C SER A 29 19.83 -17.64 10.11
N SER A 30 18.94 -17.07 9.31
CA SER A 30 17.74 -16.36 9.77
C SER A 30 16.68 -17.28 10.42
N ASP A 31 16.80 -18.57 10.26
CA ASP A 31 15.91 -19.58 10.85
C ASP A 31 16.49 -20.26 12.10
N LEU A 32 17.74 -19.97 12.46
CA LEU A 32 18.45 -20.62 13.56
C LEU A 32 18.92 -19.67 14.65
N GLU A 33 19.14 -18.38 14.35
CA GLU A 33 19.83 -17.47 15.25
C GLU A 33 18.87 -16.55 16.01
N GLU A 34 19.07 -16.45 17.34
CA GLU A 34 18.23 -15.65 18.25
C GLU A 34 18.18 -14.17 17.89
N GLU A 35 19.26 -13.65 17.32
CA GLU A 35 19.36 -12.27 16.85
C GLU A 35 18.33 -11.96 15.78
N PHE A 36 18.04 -12.93 14.90
CA PHE A 36 17.00 -12.77 13.89
C PHE A 36 15.60 -12.73 14.50
N PHE A 37 15.31 -13.61 15.45
CA PHE A 37 14.02 -13.61 16.15
C PHE A 37 13.82 -12.32 16.96
N THR A 38 14.89 -11.77 17.53
CA THR A 38 14.85 -10.48 18.21
C THR A 38 14.53 -9.36 17.21
N LEU A 39 15.22 -9.31 16.07
CA LEU A 39 14.96 -8.36 14.99
C LEU A 39 13.52 -8.47 14.46
N TYR A 40 13.01 -9.69 14.32
CA TYR A 40 11.64 -9.93 13.89
C TYR A 40 10.62 -9.32 14.87
N ARG A 41 10.79 -9.56 16.18
CA ARG A 41 9.94 -8.97 17.26
C ARG A 41 10.00 -7.44 17.28
N GLU A 42 11.19 -6.87 17.11
CA GLU A 42 11.34 -5.41 17.01
C GLU A 42 10.56 -4.84 15.83
N ASN A 43 10.69 -5.44 14.65
CA ASN A 43 9.97 -5.02 13.46
C ASN A 43 8.45 -5.14 13.64
N GLN A 44 7.96 -6.22 14.29
CA GLN A 44 6.55 -6.35 14.63
C GLN A 44 6.08 -5.18 15.52
N SER A 45 6.81 -4.89 16.59
CA SER A 45 6.46 -3.81 17.53
C SER A 45 6.47 -2.42 16.86
N LEU A 46 7.46 -2.15 16.01
CA LEU A 46 7.55 -0.89 15.27
C LEU A 46 6.41 -0.76 14.23
N THR A 47 6.08 -1.86 13.56
CA THR A 47 4.95 -1.88 12.60
C THR A 47 3.60 -1.70 13.30
N GLN A 48 3.40 -2.30 14.48
CA GLN A 48 2.20 -2.06 15.28
C GLN A 48 2.03 -0.58 15.64
N LYS A 49 3.12 0.10 16.02
CA LYS A 49 3.11 1.54 16.29
C LYS A 49 2.78 2.35 15.02
N LEU A 50 3.38 1.98 13.87
CA LEU A 50 3.13 2.65 12.59
C LEU A 50 1.66 2.57 12.17
N LEU A 51 0.99 1.46 12.45
CA LEU A 51 -0.39 1.18 12.04
C LEU A 51 -1.43 1.50 13.12
N HIS A 52 -1.01 1.98 14.30
CA HIS A 52 -1.87 2.17 15.45
C HIS A 52 -2.74 0.92 15.71
N THR A 53 -2.09 -0.26 15.89
CA THR A 53 -2.80 -1.53 16.06
C THR A 53 -2.18 -2.42 17.13
N LYS A 54 -3.03 -3.26 17.74
CA LYS A 54 -2.64 -4.38 18.61
C LYS A 54 -2.64 -5.72 17.90
N ASN A 55 -3.00 -5.72 16.62
CA ASN A 55 -3.01 -6.93 15.79
C ASN A 55 -1.62 -7.54 15.70
N ASP A 56 -1.55 -8.86 15.55
CA ASP A 56 -0.29 -9.54 15.26
C ASP A 56 0.25 -9.13 13.90
N ILE A 57 1.56 -8.94 13.81
CA ILE A 57 2.23 -8.59 12.57
C ILE A 57 2.93 -9.82 12.00
N VAL A 58 2.61 -10.16 10.77
CA VAL A 58 3.27 -11.20 9.99
C VAL A 58 4.10 -10.54 8.90
N ILE A 59 5.40 -10.85 8.84
CA ILE A 59 6.34 -10.31 7.85
C ILE A 59 6.89 -11.49 7.05
N THR A 60 6.69 -11.46 5.74
CA THR A 60 7.09 -12.53 4.82
C THR A 60 7.94 -11.97 3.68
N SER A 61 8.74 -12.83 3.05
CA SER A 61 9.46 -12.48 1.82
C SER A 61 8.50 -12.42 0.63
N GLY A 62 8.65 -11.39 -0.19
CA GLY A 62 7.81 -11.18 -1.37
C GLY A 62 7.38 -9.72 -1.53
N GLU A 63 6.73 -9.42 -2.64
CA GLU A 63 6.13 -8.11 -2.86
C GLU A 63 4.63 -8.11 -2.47
N ALA A 64 4.02 -6.92 -2.35
CA ALA A 64 2.70 -6.75 -1.74
C ALA A 64 1.58 -7.61 -2.34
N MET A 65 1.61 -7.94 -3.64
CA MET A 65 0.57 -8.79 -4.24
C MET A 65 0.49 -10.17 -3.58
N SER A 66 1.61 -10.68 -3.03
CA SER A 66 1.62 -11.97 -2.34
C SER A 66 0.68 -12.01 -1.14
N ILE A 67 0.60 -10.91 -0.37
CA ILE A 67 -0.30 -10.83 0.80
C ILE A 67 -1.75 -10.49 0.43
N LEU A 68 -2.00 -9.83 -0.70
CA LEU A 68 -3.37 -9.69 -1.22
C LEU A 68 -3.94 -11.09 -1.50
N TRP A 69 -3.20 -11.94 -2.23
CA TRP A 69 -3.58 -13.34 -2.45
C TRP A 69 -3.69 -14.13 -1.15
N ALA A 70 -2.71 -13.99 -0.23
CA ALA A 70 -2.69 -14.68 1.05
C ALA A 70 -3.94 -14.36 1.89
N SER A 71 -4.33 -13.08 1.95
CA SER A 71 -5.50 -12.64 2.71
C SER A 71 -6.79 -13.35 2.27
N LEU A 72 -6.98 -13.49 0.97
CA LEU A 72 -8.15 -14.18 0.41
C LEU A 72 -8.09 -15.70 0.60
N LYS A 73 -6.94 -16.32 0.27
CA LYS A 73 -6.74 -17.78 0.41
C LYS A 73 -6.86 -18.24 1.86
N CYS A 74 -6.42 -17.42 2.81
CA CYS A 74 -6.44 -17.77 4.22
C CYS A 74 -7.78 -17.51 4.92
N THR A 75 -8.65 -16.67 4.33
CA THR A 75 -9.92 -16.27 4.99
C THR A 75 -11.17 -16.77 4.30
N LEU A 76 -11.09 -17.15 3.03
CA LEU A 76 -12.22 -17.58 2.23
C LEU A 76 -12.15 -19.07 1.91
N ARG A 77 -13.30 -19.72 2.00
CA ARG A 77 -13.49 -21.10 1.50
C ARG A 77 -14.11 -21.07 0.11
N PRO A 78 -14.01 -22.16 -0.67
CA PRO A 78 -14.81 -22.29 -1.89
C PRO A 78 -16.30 -22.02 -1.60
N CYS A 79 -16.97 -21.28 -2.47
CA CYS A 79 -18.34 -20.78 -2.30
C CYS A 79 -18.52 -19.75 -1.17
N GLY A 80 -17.47 -19.30 -0.50
CA GLY A 80 -17.50 -18.13 0.39
C GLY A 80 -17.87 -16.85 -0.37
N LYS A 81 -18.17 -15.78 0.36
CA LYS A 81 -18.65 -14.52 -0.21
C LYS A 81 -17.68 -13.38 0.07
N LEU A 82 -17.28 -12.69 -0.98
CA LEU A 82 -16.46 -11.49 -0.88
C LEU A 82 -17.21 -10.28 -1.45
N LEU A 83 -17.26 -9.18 -0.71
CA LEU A 83 -17.67 -7.87 -1.20
C LEU A 83 -16.44 -6.98 -1.37
N ALA A 84 -16.06 -6.68 -2.60
CA ALA A 84 -15.00 -5.74 -2.89
C ALA A 84 -15.56 -4.31 -2.98
N VAL A 85 -15.12 -3.42 -2.10
CA VAL A 85 -15.39 -1.98 -2.20
C VAL A 85 -14.33 -1.38 -3.11
N SER A 86 -14.75 -0.90 -4.29
CA SER A 86 -13.82 -0.48 -5.33
C SER A 86 -14.10 0.93 -5.83
N SER A 87 -13.08 1.78 -5.76
CA SER A 87 -12.94 3.04 -6.50
C SER A 87 -11.68 3.03 -7.36
N GLY A 88 -11.21 1.84 -7.78
CA GLY A 88 -10.00 1.71 -8.59
C GLY A 88 -9.59 0.28 -8.91
N LEU A 89 -8.45 0.17 -9.60
CA LEU A 89 -7.93 -1.09 -10.12
C LEU A 89 -7.62 -2.14 -9.03
N PHE A 90 -7.08 -1.72 -7.89
CA PHE A 90 -6.74 -2.67 -6.83
C PHE A 90 -7.97 -3.15 -6.08
N GLY A 91 -8.99 -2.28 -5.94
CA GLY A 91 -10.29 -2.69 -5.40
C GLY A 91 -10.97 -3.74 -6.29
N GLU A 92 -11.01 -3.54 -7.62
CA GLU A 92 -11.51 -4.53 -8.59
C GLU A 92 -10.68 -5.83 -8.55
N GLY A 93 -9.37 -5.70 -8.42
CA GLY A 93 -8.44 -6.82 -8.37
C GLY A 93 -8.75 -7.83 -7.25
N PHE A 94 -9.27 -7.39 -6.09
CA PHE A 94 -9.72 -8.31 -5.05
C PHE A 94 -10.84 -9.24 -5.50
N ALA A 95 -11.83 -8.71 -6.22
CA ALA A 95 -12.93 -9.52 -6.74
C ALA A 95 -12.45 -10.48 -7.86
N GLU A 96 -11.55 -10.01 -8.74
CA GLU A 96 -10.94 -10.86 -9.77
C GLU A 96 -10.17 -12.03 -9.15
N MET A 97 -9.31 -11.75 -8.16
CA MET A 97 -8.57 -12.78 -7.42
C MET A 97 -9.52 -13.78 -6.75
N ALA A 98 -10.56 -13.29 -6.05
CA ALA A 98 -11.53 -14.13 -5.37
C ALA A 98 -12.28 -15.04 -6.35
N GLY A 99 -12.65 -14.53 -7.53
CA GLY A 99 -13.30 -15.30 -8.59
C GLY A 99 -12.46 -16.51 -9.02
N THR A 100 -11.13 -16.37 -9.11
CA THR A 100 -10.24 -17.50 -9.45
C THR A 100 -10.16 -18.56 -8.36
N LEU A 101 -10.53 -18.23 -7.12
CA LEU A 101 -10.56 -19.15 -5.97
C LEU A 101 -11.92 -19.85 -5.80
N GLY A 102 -12.87 -19.65 -6.72
CA GLY A 102 -14.22 -20.21 -6.62
C GLY A 102 -15.07 -19.53 -5.53
N VAL A 103 -14.76 -18.30 -5.19
CA VAL A 103 -15.48 -17.46 -4.24
C VAL A 103 -16.57 -16.69 -4.99
N ASN A 104 -17.75 -16.54 -4.38
CA ASN A 104 -18.79 -15.66 -4.88
C ASN A 104 -18.45 -14.21 -4.55
N ALA A 105 -17.91 -13.49 -5.53
CA ALA A 105 -17.46 -12.12 -5.37
C ALA A 105 -18.43 -11.12 -5.98
N GLU A 106 -18.82 -10.11 -5.22
CA GLU A 106 -19.53 -8.93 -5.72
C GLU A 106 -18.68 -7.67 -5.53
N ILE A 107 -18.88 -6.69 -6.40
CA ILE A 107 -18.16 -5.42 -6.36
C ILE A 107 -19.15 -4.29 -6.07
N CYS A 108 -18.90 -3.55 -5.01
CA CYS A 108 -19.53 -2.25 -4.77
C CYS A 108 -18.70 -1.17 -5.46
N THR A 109 -19.05 -0.85 -6.70
CA THR A 109 -18.25 -0.01 -7.61
C THR A 109 -18.56 1.48 -7.43
N PHE A 110 -17.49 2.29 -7.41
CA PHE A 110 -17.53 3.75 -7.46
C PHE A 110 -16.59 4.26 -8.56
N PRO A 111 -16.82 5.48 -9.09
CA PRO A 111 -15.87 6.09 -10.03
C PRO A 111 -14.46 6.21 -9.43
N TYR A 112 -13.43 6.02 -10.27
CA TYR A 112 -12.03 6.01 -9.82
C TYR A 112 -11.55 7.37 -9.29
N ASP A 113 -12.24 8.45 -9.63
CA ASP A 113 -12.00 9.82 -9.20
C ASP A 113 -12.87 10.26 -8.01
N GLU A 114 -13.64 9.32 -7.43
CA GLU A 114 -14.52 9.52 -6.28
C GLU A 114 -14.17 8.58 -5.12
N VAL A 115 -14.72 8.88 -3.95
CA VAL A 115 -14.62 8.02 -2.76
C VAL A 115 -15.85 7.11 -2.65
N PRO A 116 -15.71 5.92 -2.03
CA PRO A 116 -16.85 5.09 -1.71
C PRO A 116 -17.87 5.81 -0.81
N ASP A 117 -19.15 5.61 -1.12
CA ASP A 117 -20.26 6.01 -0.25
C ASP A 117 -20.50 4.90 0.80
N PRO A 118 -20.25 5.16 2.09
CA PRO A 118 -20.36 4.13 3.12
C PRO A 118 -21.79 3.58 3.26
N GLN A 119 -22.82 4.37 2.98
CA GLN A 119 -24.20 3.91 3.05
C GLN A 119 -24.53 2.89 1.95
N LYS A 120 -24.02 3.11 0.73
CA LYS A 120 -24.17 2.14 -0.36
C LYS A 120 -23.42 0.83 -0.05
N VAL A 121 -22.22 0.92 0.56
CA VAL A 121 -21.47 -0.25 1.01
C VAL A 121 -22.25 -1.01 2.09
N TYR A 122 -22.80 -0.31 3.07
CA TYR A 122 -23.64 -0.89 4.12
C TYR A 122 -24.86 -1.61 3.55
N ASP A 123 -25.62 -0.96 2.65
CA ASP A 123 -26.82 -1.54 2.05
C ASP A 123 -26.49 -2.76 1.20
N HIS A 124 -25.38 -2.74 0.44
CA HIS A 124 -24.89 -3.88 -0.33
C HIS A 124 -24.50 -5.05 0.61
N ALA A 125 -23.70 -4.79 1.63
CA ALA A 125 -23.29 -5.80 2.61
C ALA A 125 -24.47 -6.42 3.34
N ARG A 126 -25.49 -5.62 3.68
CA ARG A 126 -26.74 -6.08 4.34
C ARG A 126 -27.49 -7.10 3.49
N ILE A 127 -27.55 -6.91 2.16
CA ILE A 127 -28.23 -7.81 1.22
C ILE A 127 -27.38 -9.03 0.91
N PHE A 128 -26.13 -8.81 0.55
CA PHE A 128 -25.21 -9.86 0.09
C PHE A 128 -24.70 -10.77 1.21
N ARG A 129 -24.53 -10.22 2.43
CA ARG A 129 -23.99 -10.94 3.60
C ARG A 129 -22.62 -11.58 3.32
N PRO A 130 -21.59 -10.77 3.06
CA PRO A 130 -20.25 -11.28 2.77
C PRO A 130 -19.59 -11.92 3.99
N ASP A 131 -18.66 -12.86 3.75
CA ASP A 131 -17.72 -13.36 4.77
C ASP A 131 -16.52 -12.41 4.92
N VAL A 132 -16.15 -11.74 3.83
CA VAL A 132 -15.05 -10.76 3.79
C VAL A 132 -15.49 -9.53 3.01
N ILE A 133 -15.19 -8.35 3.55
CA ILE A 133 -15.26 -7.07 2.84
C ILE A 133 -13.81 -6.60 2.60
N THR A 134 -13.48 -6.23 1.38
CA THR A 134 -12.18 -5.64 1.05
C THR A 134 -12.33 -4.17 0.68
N ALA A 135 -11.31 -3.36 1.01
CA ALA A 135 -11.19 -1.98 0.54
C ALA A 135 -9.72 -1.62 0.30
N VAL A 136 -9.50 -0.60 -0.50
CA VAL A 136 -8.17 -0.01 -0.74
C VAL A 136 -8.15 1.38 -0.13
N HIS A 137 -7.21 1.65 0.79
CA HIS A 137 -7.09 2.96 1.44
C HIS A 137 -6.60 4.03 0.45
N CYS A 138 -5.59 3.70 -0.36
CA CYS A 138 -5.09 4.59 -1.41
C CYS A 138 -4.98 3.83 -2.74
N GLU A 139 -5.86 4.14 -3.68
CA GLU A 139 -5.74 3.65 -5.04
C GLU A 139 -4.58 4.32 -5.76
N THR A 140 -3.45 3.62 -5.84
CA THR A 140 -2.22 4.17 -6.45
C THR A 140 -2.40 4.63 -7.90
N PRO A 141 -3.23 3.95 -8.74
CA PRO A 141 -3.46 4.38 -10.12
C PRO A 141 -4.18 5.72 -10.26
N SER A 142 -5.12 6.02 -9.38
CA SER A 142 -5.93 7.25 -9.41
C SER A 142 -5.43 8.34 -8.47
N GLY A 143 -4.63 7.98 -7.46
CA GLY A 143 -4.27 8.89 -6.36
C GLY A 143 -5.44 9.23 -5.45
N THR A 144 -6.54 8.47 -5.49
CA THR A 144 -7.73 8.69 -4.67
C THR A 144 -7.56 7.98 -3.32
N LEU A 145 -7.84 8.69 -2.24
CA LEU A 145 -7.84 8.18 -0.87
C LEU A 145 -9.26 7.81 -0.46
N THR A 146 -9.44 6.71 0.29
CA THR A 146 -10.70 6.27 0.87
C THR A 146 -10.77 6.69 2.34
N PRO A 147 -11.39 7.83 2.69
CA PRO A 147 -11.39 8.34 4.07
C PRO A 147 -12.40 7.62 4.98
N CYS A 148 -13.34 6.86 4.42
CA CYS A 148 -14.46 6.25 5.13
C CYS A 148 -14.20 4.80 5.59
N LEU A 149 -12.92 4.42 5.85
CA LEU A 149 -12.59 3.07 6.29
C LEU A 149 -13.27 2.69 7.61
N ALA A 150 -13.40 3.62 8.55
CA ALA A 150 -14.05 3.37 9.84
C ALA A 150 -15.54 3.02 9.68
N GLU A 151 -16.25 3.69 8.76
CA GLU A 151 -17.65 3.40 8.44
C GLU A 151 -17.79 2.01 7.81
N ILE A 152 -16.93 1.68 6.85
CA ILE A 152 -16.92 0.36 6.19
C ILE A 152 -16.59 -0.74 7.21
N GLY A 153 -15.60 -0.50 8.08
CA GLY A 153 -15.23 -1.44 9.13
C GLY A 153 -16.34 -1.68 10.14
N ARG A 154 -17.13 -0.65 10.50
CA ARG A 154 -18.34 -0.81 11.34
C ARG A 154 -19.38 -1.68 10.63
N ALA A 155 -19.63 -1.48 9.34
CA ALA A 155 -20.54 -2.32 8.58
C ALA A 155 -20.06 -3.78 8.52
N ALA A 156 -18.75 -3.99 8.26
CA ALA A 156 -18.16 -5.33 8.28
C ALA A 156 -18.38 -6.02 9.63
N ARG A 157 -18.13 -5.31 10.72
CA ARG A 157 -18.31 -5.83 12.08
C ARG A 157 -19.77 -6.19 12.37
N GLU A 158 -20.71 -5.34 11.97
CA GLU A 158 -22.15 -5.57 12.18
C GLU A 158 -22.66 -6.83 11.45
N PHE A 159 -22.19 -7.06 10.24
CA PHE A 159 -22.59 -8.23 9.44
C PHE A 159 -21.74 -9.48 9.69
N GLY A 160 -20.77 -9.41 10.60
CA GLY A 160 -19.89 -10.54 10.93
C GLY A 160 -18.80 -10.81 9.90
N ALA A 161 -18.63 -9.94 8.88
CA ALA A 161 -17.59 -10.08 7.87
C ALA A 161 -16.22 -9.69 8.42
N LEU A 162 -15.13 -10.31 7.95
CA LEU A 162 -13.78 -9.78 8.14
C LEU A 162 -13.59 -8.53 7.27
N PHE A 163 -12.90 -7.52 7.80
CA PHE A 163 -12.50 -6.35 7.05
C PHE A 163 -11.02 -6.42 6.66
N VAL A 164 -10.75 -6.53 5.37
CA VAL A 164 -9.40 -6.60 4.79
C VAL A 164 -9.11 -5.32 4.04
N VAL A 165 -8.04 -4.64 4.41
CA VAL A 165 -7.68 -3.35 3.80
C VAL A 165 -6.28 -3.38 3.20
N ASP A 166 -6.19 -3.02 1.91
CA ASP A 166 -4.95 -2.69 1.25
C ASP A 166 -4.57 -1.25 1.57
N PHE A 167 -3.50 -1.06 2.33
CA PHE A 167 -2.87 0.23 2.56
C PHE A 167 -1.39 0.25 2.13
N VAL A 168 -1.06 -0.57 1.15
CA VAL A 168 0.29 -0.67 0.58
C VAL A 168 0.85 0.69 0.20
N SER A 169 0.04 1.57 -0.39
CA SER A 169 0.49 2.88 -0.87
C SER A 169 0.29 4.02 0.13
N SER A 170 -0.32 3.76 1.27
CA SER A 170 -0.72 4.80 2.23
C SER A 170 -0.12 4.65 3.63
N ALA A 171 0.14 3.41 4.08
CA ALA A 171 0.64 3.18 5.44
C ALA A 171 1.95 3.93 5.72
N GLY A 172 1.94 4.74 6.77
CA GLY A 172 3.06 5.61 7.17
C GLY A 172 3.18 6.92 6.37
N GLY A 173 2.32 7.13 5.37
CA GLY A 173 2.27 8.39 4.61
C GLY A 173 0.90 9.05 4.58
N CYS A 174 -0.12 8.35 5.06
CA CYS A 174 -1.47 8.86 5.31
C CYS A 174 -1.87 8.51 6.73
N GLU A 175 -2.72 9.34 7.33
CA GLU A 175 -3.29 9.03 8.64
C GLU A 175 -4.09 7.71 8.58
N LEU A 176 -3.81 6.81 9.51
CA LEU A 176 -4.46 5.51 9.60
C LEU A 176 -4.39 5.01 11.05
N ASP A 177 -5.53 4.67 11.61
CA ASP A 177 -5.65 3.87 12.83
C ASP A 177 -6.39 2.58 12.50
N ALA A 178 -5.64 1.47 12.44
CA ALA A 178 -6.20 0.21 12.00
C ALA A 178 -7.19 -0.39 13.02
N ASP A 179 -6.98 -0.14 14.32
CA ASP A 179 -7.89 -0.62 15.37
C ASP A 179 -9.19 0.18 15.37
N GLU A 180 -9.14 1.52 15.26
CA GLU A 180 -10.34 2.37 15.17
C GLU A 180 -11.15 2.08 13.91
N CYS A 181 -10.49 1.78 12.81
CA CYS A 181 -11.14 1.37 11.57
C CYS A 181 -11.68 -0.07 11.59
N ASN A 182 -11.52 -0.82 12.68
CA ASN A 182 -11.92 -2.23 12.79
C ASN A 182 -11.31 -3.13 11.70
N ILE A 183 -10.08 -2.87 11.29
CA ILE A 183 -9.39 -3.65 10.26
C ILE A 183 -8.95 -4.98 10.85
N ASP A 184 -9.45 -6.08 10.28
CA ASP A 184 -9.09 -7.44 10.69
C ASP A 184 -7.80 -7.91 10.04
N ILE A 185 -7.58 -7.57 8.77
CA ILE A 185 -6.32 -7.82 8.07
C ILE A 185 -5.92 -6.55 7.32
N GLY A 186 -4.77 -6.01 7.67
CA GLY A 186 -4.17 -4.87 6.98
C GLY A 186 -2.96 -5.28 6.17
N LEU A 187 -2.83 -4.79 4.93
CA LEU A 187 -1.86 -5.24 3.95
C LEU A 187 -0.89 -4.11 3.58
N LEU A 188 0.40 -4.34 3.73
CA LEU A 188 1.48 -3.37 3.61
C LEU A 188 2.66 -3.95 2.80
N GLY A 189 3.24 -3.18 1.89
CA GLY A 189 4.40 -3.58 1.10
C GLY A 189 5.65 -2.75 1.38
N SER A 190 6.82 -3.35 1.30
CA SER A 190 8.09 -2.69 1.59
C SER A 190 8.48 -1.59 0.59
N GLN A 191 8.02 -1.68 -0.67
CA GLN A 191 8.47 -0.86 -1.81
C GLN A 191 7.84 0.53 -1.92
N LYS A 192 7.02 0.93 -0.96
CA LYS A 192 6.29 2.20 -0.93
C LYS A 192 6.85 3.14 0.14
N VAL A 193 6.03 3.59 1.08
CA VAL A 193 6.46 4.53 2.13
C VAL A 193 7.68 4.03 2.93
N LEU A 194 7.80 2.73 3.14
CA LEU A 194 8.94 2.13 3.84
C LEU A 194 10.27 2.24 3.08
N SER A 195 10.26 2.58 1.80
CA SER A 195 11.45 2.89 0.97
C SER A 195 12.46 1.75 0.86
N LEU A 196 11.99 0.50 0.83
CA LEU A 196 12.78 -0.69 0.54
C LEU A 196 12.56 -1.16 -0.92
N PRO A 197 13.34 -2.13 -1.40
CA PRO A 197 12.97 -2.93 -2.57
C PRO A 197 11.63 -3.67 -2.35
N PRO A 198 10.97 -4.19 -3.41
CA PRO A 198 9.77 -5.03 -3.29
C PRO A 198 10.15 -6.44 -2.80
N CYS A 199 10.61 -6.56 -1.57
CA CYS A 199 11.20 -7.78 -1.00
C CYS A 199 10.48 -8.31 0.24
N LEU A 200 9.70 -7.47 0.93
CA LEU A 200 8.90 -7.85 2.09
C LEU A 200 7.44 -7.46 1.92
N SER A 201 6.59 -8.35 2.39
CA SER A 201 5.16 -8.17 2.54
C SER A 201 4.81 -8.25 4.02
N ILE A 202 3.94 -7.35 4.48
CA ILE A 202 3.61 -7.22 5.89
C ILE A 202 2.09 -7.24 6.04
N SER A 203 1.59 -8.10 6.94
CA SER A 203 0.17 -8.17 7.26
C SER A 203 -0.05 -7.94 8.75
N SER A 204 -1.01 -7.07 9.11
CA SER A 204 -1.56 -7.03 10.46
C SER A 204 -2.76 -7.96 10.52
N ILE A 205 -2.88 -8.81 11.54
CA ILE A 205 -3.90 -9.86 11.63
C ILE A 205 -4.54 -9.83 13.00
N SER A 206 -5.86 -9.59 13.05
CA SER A 206 -6.64 -9.57 14.30
C SER A 206 -6.86 -10.99 14.85
N GLN A 207 -7.17 -11.09 16.16
CA GLN A 207 -7.50 -12.36 16.76
C GLN A 207 -8.72 -13.02 16.09
N ARG A 208 -9.70 -12.22 15.67
CA ARG A 208 -10.87 -12.68 14.92
C ARG A 208 -10.47 -13.26 13.55
N ALA A 209 -9.53 -12.61 12.86
CA ALA A 209 -9.00 -13.13 11.59
C ALA A 209 -8.25 -14.45 11.81
N TRP A 210 -7.46 -14.57 12.89
CA TRP A 210 -6.79 -15.83 13.24
C TRP A 210 -7.76 -16.99 13.47
N GLU A 211 -8.91 -16.75 14.09
CA GLU A 211 -9.95 -17.77 14.26
C GLU A 211 -10.46 -18.31 12.93
N ILE A 212 -10.71 -17.42 11.98
CA ILE A 212 -11.14 -17.80 10.61
C ILE A 212 -10.01 -18.51 9.87
N ILE A 213 -8.78 -17.98 9.92
CA ILE A 213 -7.59 -18.56 9.26
C ILE A 213 -7.38 -20.02 9.74
N ARG A 214 -7.46 -20.27 11.07
CA ARG A 214 -7.39 -21.63 11.63
C ARG A 214 -8.53 -22.54 11.17
N GLY A 215 -9.69 -21.96 10.89
CA GLY A 215 -10.86 -22.69 10.38
C GLY A 215 -10.79 -23.00 8.89
N VAL A 216 -10.20 -22.11 8.07
CA VAL A 216 -10.00 -22.30 6.60
C VAL A 216 -8.90 -23.32 6.33
N LYS A 217 -7.79 -23.27 7.09
CA LYS A 217 -6.64 -24.20 7.02
C LYS A 217 -5.95 -24.23 5.65
N TYR A 218 -5.86 -23.09 4.99
CA TYR A 218 -5.05 -23.00 3.77
C TYR A 218 -3.58 -23.35 4.08
N SER A 219 -2.95 -24.16 3.25
CA SER A 219 -1.60 -24.72 3.49
C SER A 219 -0.61 -24.46 2.32
N GLY A 220 -0.82 -23.41 1.53
CA GLY A 220 0.15 -22.99 0.50
C GLY A 220 1.32 -22.19 1.08
N TYR A 221 2.25 -21.79 0.22
CA TYR A 221 3.42 -20.98 0.62
C TYR A 221 3.03 -19.65 1.29
N GLU A 222 1.93 -19.04 0.84
CA GLU A 222 1.41 -17.78 1.37
C GLU A 222 0.56 -17.98 2.64
N SER A 223 0.46 -19.21 3.19
CA SER A 223 -0.34 -19.48 4.38
C SER A 223 0.13 -18.70 5.59
N TYR A 224 -0.78 -17.98 6.24
CA TYR A 224 -0.49 -17.31 7.52
C TYR A 224 -0.31 -18.28 8.69
N LEU A 225 -0.88 -19.50 8.64
CA LEU A 225 -0.85 -20.45 9.77
C LEU A 225 0.54 -20.76 10.30
N GLY A 226 1.52 -20.88 9.42
CA GLY A 226 2.90 -21.13 9.82
C GLY A 226 3.54 -19.95 10.57
N TRP A 227 2.97 -18.75 10.47
CA TRP A 227 3.54 -17.52 11.02
C TRP A 227 2.89 -17.06 12.33
N GLU A 228 1.82 -17.70 12.78
CA GLU A 228 1.01 -17.25 13.94
C GLU A 228 1.81 -17.07 15.24
N ASN A 229 2.81 -17.88 15.50
CA ASN A 229 3.57 -17.81 16.74
C ASN A 229 5.09 -17.84 16.54
N VAL A 230 5.52 -17.45 15.35
CA VAL A 230 6.92 -17.51 14.94
C VAL A 230 7.90 -16.99 16.00
N PRO A 231 7.75 -15.77 16.56
CA PRO A 231 8.73 -15.25 17.50
C PRO A 231 8.73 -15.99 18.87
N ARG A 232 7.63 -16.64 19.22
CA ARG A 232 7.50 -17.39 20.51
C ARG A 232 8.01 -18.81 20.40
N GLN A 233 7.90 -19.40 19.21
CA GLN A 233 8.27 -20.79 18.97
C GLN A 233 9.71 -20.96 18.50
N HIS A 234 10.43 -19.87 18.22
CA HIS A 234 11.78 -19.88 17.61
C HIS A 234 11.82 -20.79 16.38
N PHE A 235 10.80 -20.66 15.53
CA PHE A 235 10.63 -21.44 14.34
C PHE A 235 10.14 -20.57 13.19
N MET A 236 10.81 -20.65 12.05
CA MET A 236 10.40 -20.01 10.79
C MET A 236 9.89 -21.06 9.82
N PRO A 237 8.70 -20.89 9.21
CA PRO A 237 8.19 -21.87 8.24
C PRO A 237 9.03 -21.92 6.96
N TYR A 238 9.76 -20.87 6.65
CA TYR A 238 10.67 -20.74 5.50
C TYR A 238 11.84 -19.87 5.90
N THR A 239 12.96 -19.91 5.14
CA THR A 239 14.14 -19.07 5.40
C THR A 239 13.86 -17.62 5.01
N PRO A 240 13.73 -16.68 5.97
CA PRO A 240 13.49 -15.27 5.68
C PRO A 240 14.74 -14.56 5.16
N ASP A 241 14.55 -13.47 4.42
CA ASP A 241 15.63 -12.59 3.99
C ASP A 241 16.08 -11.69 5.17
N TRP A 242 17.21 -12.00 5.80
CA TRP A 242 17.74 -11.24 6.92
C TRP A 242 18.11 -9.80 6.53
N HIS A 243 18.71 -9.62 5.34
CA HIS A 243 19.08 -8.29 4.86
C HIS A 243 17.85 -7.39 4.71
N ALA A 244 16.80 -7.91 4.10
CA ALA A 244 15.54 -7.18 3.96
C ALA A 244 14.88 -6.89 5.32
N MET A 245 14.93 -7.84 6.27
CA MET A 245 14.43 -7.64 7.62
C MET A 245 15.21 -6.57 8.38
N LYS A 246 16.54 -6.51 8.19
CA LYS A 246 17.39 -5.46 8.75
C LYS A 246 17.12 -4.11 8.10
N ALA A 247 16.94 -4.08 6.78
CA ALA A 247 16.55 -2.88 6.05
C ALA A 247 15.20 -2.34 6.54
N LEU A 248 14.22 -3.22 6.78
CA LEU A 248 12.93 -2.84 7.37
C LEU A 248 13.09 -2.21 8.76
N ASN A 249 13.93 -2.81 9.60
CA ASN A 249 14.23 -2.28 10.93
C ASN A 249 14.82 -0.86 10.86
N ILE A 250 15.78 -0.65 9.95
CA ILE A 250 16.37 0.68 9.72
C ILE A 250 15.28 1.67 9.28
N SER A 251 14.47 1.31 8.30
CA SER A 251 13.39 2.16 7.79
C SER A 251 12.38 2.54 8.87
N LEU A 252 11.88 1.56 9.62
CA LEU A 252 10.94 1.81 10.71
C LEU A 252 11.55 2.69 11.80
N ASN A 253 12.82 2.48 12.16
CA ASN A 253 13.51 3.33 13.11
C ASN A 253 13.75 4.75 12.58
N MET A 254 13.98 4.94 11.27
CA MET A 254 14.03 6.28 10.67
C MET A 254 12.71 7.01 10.83
N ILE A 255 11.57 6.33 10.54
CA ILE A 255 10.22 6.88 10.72
C ILE A 255 9.98 7.24 12.21
N MET A 256 10.34 6.36 13.13
CA MET A 256 10.12 6.60 14.56
C MET A 256 11.02 7.73 15.10
N ARG A 257 12.24 7.88 14.59
CA ARG A 257 13.14 9.00 14.96
C ARG A 257 12.63 10.35 14.43
N GLU A 258 12.08 10.38 13.23
CA GLU A 258 11.44 11.59 12.67
C GLU A 258 10.15 11.92 13.43
N GLY A 259 9.43 10.90 13.91
CA GLY A 259 8.12 11.01 14.54
C GLY A 259 6.98 10.88 13.54
N LEU A 260 5.96 10.07 13.88
CA LEU A 260 4.86 9.75 12.96
C LEU A 260 4.14 11.00 12.46
N THR A 261 3.86 11.96 13.35
CA THR A 261 3.22 13.23 12.97
C THR A 261 4.05 13.99 11.93
N SER A 262 5.35 14.14 12.14
CA SER A 262 6.24 14.83 11.21
C SER A 262 6.34 14.13 9.87
N VAL A 263 6.34 12.78 9.87
CA VAL A 263 6.32 11.99 8.63
C VAL A 263 5.03 12.23 7.83
N LEU A 264 3.86 12.27 8.50
CA LEU A 264 2.58 12.57 7.86
C LEU A 264 2.55 13.99 7.31
N GLU A 265 2.95 14.99 8.12
CA GLU A 265 3.04 16.40 7.71
C GLU A 265 3.95 16.57 6.47
N ARG A 266 5.10 15.92 6.45
CA ARG A 266 6.04 15.96 5.31
C ARG A 266 5.40 15.39 4.02
N HIS A 267 4.59 14.33 4.11
CA HIS A 267 3.86 13.79 2.97
C HIS A 267 2.78 14.75 2.48
N GLU A 268 2.00 15.35 3.39
CA GLU A 268 1.00 16.36 3.04
C GLU A 268 1.61 17.59 2.38
N GLU A 269 2.72 18.11 2.90
CA GLU A 269 3.43 19.25 2.33
C GLU A 269 3.96 18.95 0.93
N ALA A 270 4.56 17.75 0.72
CA ALA A 270 5.06 17.33 -0.58
C ALA A 270 3.90 17.15 -1.60
N ALA A 271 2.80 16.58 -1.17
CA ALA A 271 1.60 16.43 -1.99
C ALA A 271 0.98 17.78 -2.36
N LYS A 272 0.83 18.68 -1.38
CA LYS A 272 0.32 20.03 -1.58
C LYS A 272 1.18 20.78 -2.59
N LEU A 273 2.50 20.81 -2.40
CA LEU A 273 3.44 21.43 -3.33
C LEU A 273 3.30 20.85 -4.75
N CYS A 274 3.22 19.52 -4.88
CA CYS A 274 3.06 18.86 -6.17
C CYS A 274 1.78 19.33 -6.89
N ARG A 275 0.65 19.35 -6.17
CA ARG A 275 -0.66 19.78 -6.70
C ARG A 275 -0.70 21.28 -7.04
N GLU A 276 -0.13 22.13 -6.20
CA GLU A 276 -0.02 23.57 -6.45
C GLU A 276 0.77 23.86 -7.71
N LEU A 277 1.99 23.30 -7.84
CA LEU A 277 2.82 23.46 -9.03
C LEU A 277 2.15 22.86 -10.29
N GLY A 278 1.43 21.73 -10.14
CA GLY A 278 0.66 21.16 -11.24
C GLY A 278 -0.45 22.09 -11.72
N ARG A 279 -1.19 22.69 -10.81
CA ARG A 279 -2.26 23.66 -11.12
C ARG A 279 -1.72 24.92 -11.81
N GLU A 280 -0.58 25.46 -11.34
CA GLU A 280 0.07 26.61 -11.93
C GLU A 280 0.46 26.42 -13.40
N MET A 281 0.77 25.18 -13.79
CA MET A 281 1.12 24.82 -15.17
C MET A 281 -0.06 24.25 -15.96
N GLY A 282 -1.28 24.34 -15.43
CA GLY A 282 -2.50 23.93 -16.11
C GLY A 282 -2.78 22.42 -16.11
N LEU A 283 -2.07 21.61 -15.31
CA LEU A 283 -2.38 20.19 -15.17
C LEU A 283 -3.71 20.01 -14.44
N LYS A 284 -4.54 19.12 -14.98
CA LYS A 284 -5.81 18.75 -14.39
C LYS A 284 -5.61 17.54 -13.43
N LEU A 285 -5.98 17.72 -12.18
CA LEU A 285 -5.98 16.65 -11.18
C LEU A 285 -6.98 15.56 -11.58
N PHE A 286 -6.61 14.28 -11.37
CA PHE A 286 -7.52 13.17 -11.66
C PHE A 286 -8.62 13.01 -10.61
N PRO A 287 -8.33 12.93 -9.29
CA PRO A 287 -9.38 12.96 -8.27
C PRO A 287 -10.26 14.21 -8.40
N LYS A 288 -11.57 14.07 -8.18
CA LYS A 288 -12.54 15.17 -8.30
C LYS A 288 -12.26 16.38 -7.41
N SER A 289 -11.56 16.16 -6.31
CA SER A 289 -11.17 17.24 -5.39
C SER A 289 -9.84 16.93 -4.70
N GLU A 290 -9.16 17.96 -4.20
CA GLU A 290 -7.93 17.80 -3.42
C GLU A 290 -8.19 17.08 -2.09
N GLY A 291 -9.35 17.24 -1.49
CA GLY A 291 -9.70 16.65 -0.20
C GLY A 291 -9.81 15.12 -0.21
N ILE A 292 -9.86 14.50 -1.39
CA ILE A 292 -9.84 13.05 -1.56
C ILE A 292 -8.55 12.56 -2.24
N SER A 293 -7.59 13.46 -2.43
CA SER A 293 -6.30 13.12 -3.05
C SER A 293 -5.33 12.61 -2.00
N SER A 294 -4.62 11.52 -2.32
CA SER A 294 -3.66 10.91 -1.42
C SER A 294 -2.45 11.83 -1.12
N PRO A 295 -1.97 11.87 0.12
CA PRO A 295 -0.69 12.48 0.47
C PRO A 295 0.53 11.76 -0.10
N THR A 296 0.40 10.55 -0.63
CA THR A 296 1.55 9.73 -1.09
C THR A 296 1.73 9.72 -2.61
N VAL A 297 0.67 9.99 -3.37
CA VAL A 297 0.69 10.01 -4.82
C VAL A 297 -0.29 11.03 -5.38
N THR A 298 0.17 11.82 -6.35
CA THR A 298 -0.67 12.73 -7.12
C THR A 298 -0.83 12.20 -8.54
N ALA A 299 -2.07 12.11 -9.02
CA ALA A 299 -2.41 11.70 -10.37
C ALA A 299 -2.95 12.88 -11.17
N PHE A 300 -2.41 13.10 -12.36
CA PHE A 300 -2.84 14.12 -13.28
C PHE A 300 -3.26 13.53 -14.63
N TYR A 301 -4.21 14.14 -15.30
CA TYR A 301 -4.46 13.84 -16.70
C TYR A 301 -3.25 14.20 -17.55
N VAL A 302 -2.96 13.39 -18.55
CA VAL A 302 -1.97 13.74 -19.60
C VAL A 302 -2.53 14.94 -20.38
N PRO A 303 -1.74 16.01 -20.62
CA PRO A 303 -2.19 17.16 -21.41
C PRO A 303 -2.70 16.75 -22.79
N GLU A 304 -3.79 17.36 -23.26
CA GLU A 304 -4.45 16.99 -24.52
C GLU A 304 -3.56 17.10 -25.76
N ASN A 305 -2.57 17.98 -25.74
CA ASN A 305 -1.61 18.19 -26.83
C ASN A 305 -0.43 17.22 -26.82
N LEU A 306 -0.36 16.28 -25.87
CA LEU A 306 0.73 15.32 -25.69
C LEU A 306 0.19 13.89 -25.56
N THR A 307 0.99 12.92 -25.95
CA THR A 307 0.76 11.53 -25.59
C THR A 307 1.63 11.15 -24.38
N TRP A 308 1.18 10.18 -23.59
CA TRP A 308 1.99 9.71 -22.47
C TRP A 308 3.37 9.19 -22.88
N PRO A 309 3.53 8.38 -23.96
CA PRO A 309 4.85 7.93 -24.40
C PRO A 309 5.82 9.06 -24.73
N GLU A 310 5.34 10.13 -25.40
CA GLU A 310 6.14 11.31 -25.72
C GLU A 310 6.57 12.06 -24.47
N LEU A 311 5.62 12.31 -23.56
CA LEU A 311 5.91 12.98 -22.29
C LEU A 311 6.89 12.17 -21.44
N ASP A 312 6.67 10.86 -21.23
CA ASP A 312 7.56 10.00 -20.47
C ASP A 312 8.98 9.96 -21.06
N ALA A 313 9.10 9.86 -22.39
CA ALA A 313 10.39 9.85 -23.04
C ALA A 313 11.17 11.16 -22.82
N SER A 314 10.50 12.30 -22.91
CA SER A 314 11.12 13.62 -22.72
C SER A 314 11.53 13.85 -21.25
N LEU A 315 10.69 13.46 -20.29
CA LEU A 315 11.00 13.54 -18.86
C LEU A 315 12.21 12.66 -18.50
N ARG A 316 12.23 11.41 -18.99
CA ARG A 316 13.35 10.49 -18.78
C ARG A 316 14.65 10.99 -19.43
N ALA A 317 14.59 11.63 -20.58
CA ALA A 317 15.76 12.26 -21.21
C ALA A 317 16.38 13.36 -20.33
N LYS A 318 15.55 14.04 -19.51
CA LYS A 318 15.98 15.04 -18.52
C LYS A 318 16.32 14.46 -17.14
N GLY A 319 16.32 13.15 -16.99
CA GLY A 319 16.69 12.47 -15.77
C GLY A 319 15.57 12.40 -14.73
N LEU A 320 14.30 12.65 -15.11
CA LEU A 320 13.12 12.48 -14.26
C LEU A 320 12.40 11.19 -14.62
N ALA A 321 12.08 10.39 -13.61
CA ALA A 321 11.18 9.25 -13.74
C ALA A 321 9.93 9.47 -12.91
N VAL A 322 8.77 9.38 -13.56
CA VAL A 322 7.43 9.39 -12.95
C VAL A 322 6.65 8.16 -13.42
N GLY A 323 5.45 7.92 -12.89
CA GLY A 323 4.66 6.74 -13.24
C GLY A 323 3.67 7.01 -14.37
N GLY A 324 3.63 6.14 -15.38
CA GLY A 324 2.46 5.99 -16.23
C GLY A 324 1.33 5.25 -15.48
N ASN A 325 0.35 4.74 -16.21
CA ASN A 325 -0.80 4.09 -15.60
C ASN A 325 -1.19 2.78 -16.30
N TYR A 326 -2.19 2.09 -15.75
CA TYR A 326 -2.64 0.76 -16.16
C TYR A 326 -4.14 0.76 -16.47
N GLY A 327 -4.64 -0.33 -17.08
CA GLY A 327 -6.05 -0.55 -17.34
C GLY A 327 -6.72 0.61 -18.08
N SER A 328 -7.88 1.05 -17.63
CA SER A 328 -8.66 2.15 -18.22
C SER A 328 -7.99 3.53 -18.14
N LEU A 329 -7.00 3.70 -17.25
CA LEU A 329 -6.23 4.94 -17.06
C LEU A 329 -4.96 4.98 -17.90
N SER A 330 -4.59 3.90 -18.58
CA SER A 330 -3.39 3.83 -19.41
C SER A 330 -3.40 4.88 -20.50
N GLY A 331 -2.31 5.63 -20.63
CA GLY A 331 -2.15 6.71 -21.60
C GLY A 331 -2.92 7.99 -21.28
N LYS A 332 -3.86 7.97 -20.34
CA LYS A 332 -4.73 9.11 -19.99
C LYS A 332 -4.30 9.85 -18.72
N VAL A 333 -3.71 9.12 -17.78
CA VAL A 333 -3.33 9.63 -16.47
C VAL A 333 -1.88 9.24 -16.18
N PHE A 334 -1.09 10.17 -15.66
CA PHE A 334 0.24 9.90 -15.13
C PHE A 334 0.32 10.26 -13.65
N ARG A 335 1.31 9.71 -12.95
CA ARG A 335 1.39 9.79 -11.50
C ARG A 335 2.75 10.26 -11.02
N ILE A 336 2.74 11.05 -9.99
CA ILE A 336 3.91 11.54 -9.28
C ILE A 336 3.86 10.94 -7.88
N GLY A 337 4.83 10.08 -7.55
CA GLY A 337 4.96 9.47 -6.23
C GLY A 337 5.83 10.34 -5.33
N HIS A 338 5.23 10.90 -4.32
CA HIS A 338 5.89 11.64 -3.24
C HIS A 338 5.67 10.89 -1.92
N MET A 339 6.11 9.64 -1.87
CA MET A 339 5.96 8.73 -0.73
C MET A 339 7.31 8.28 -0.19
N GLY A 340 7.39 8.03 1.11
CA GLY A 340 8.60 7.59 1.79
C GLY A 340 9.74 8.58 1.60
N SER A 341 10.86 8.11 1.07
CA SER A 341 12.04 8.93 0.78
C SER A 341 11.83 9.96 -0.34
N GLN A 342 10.74 9.86 -1.10
CA GLN A 342 10.39 10.80 -2.17
C GLN A 342 9.46 11.92 -1.69
N ALA A 343 8.97 11.89 -0.45
CA ALA A 343 8.26 13.00 0.17
C ALA A 343 9.27 14.06 0.63
N ASP A 344 9.85 14.75 -0.34
CA ASP A 344 10.90 15.75 -0.20
C ASP A 344 10.56 16.96 -1.08
N LEU A 345 10.47 18.14 -0.48
CA LEU A 345 10.00 19.36 -1.15
C LEU A 345 10.93 19.80 -2.28
N GLU A 346 12.25 19.62 -2.12
CA GLU A 346 13.22 19.99 -3.17
C GLU A 346 13.12 19.03 -4.34
N LEU A 347 13.05 17.73 -4.05
CA LEU A 347 12.90 16.69 -5.07
C LEU A 347 11.60 16.88 -5.87
N VAL A 348 10.49 17.16 -5.19
CA VAL A 348 9.19 17.44 -5.83
C VAL A 348 9.29 18.70 -6.69
N ARG A 349 9.86 19.78 -6.17
CA ARG A 349 10.03 21.05 -6.90
C ARG A 349 10.89 20.87 -8.16
N GLU A 350 12.01 20.16 -8.05
CA GLU A 350 12.87 19.87 -9.21
C GLU A 350 12.12 19.04 -10.26
N GLY A 351 11.41 17.99 -9.84
CA GLY A 351 10.62 17.15 -10.74
C GLY A 351 9.53 17.95 -11.46
N MET A 352 8.78 18.76 -10.72
CA MET A 352 7.71 19.59 -11.29
C MET A 352 8.25 20.67 -12.23
N ASN A 353 9.43 21.23 -11.97
CA ASN A 353 10.08 22.17 -12.90
C ASN A 353 10.48 21.51 -14.21
N ILE A 354 10.94 20.25 -14.20
CA ILE A 354 11.20 19.48 -15.42
C ILE A 354 9.89 19.25 -16.18
N ILE A 355 8.82 18.84 -15.50
CA ILE A 355 7.49 18.66 -16.12
C ILE A 355 7.03 19.96 -16.77
N ARG A 356 7.10 21.09 -16.04
CA ARG A 356 6.76 22.42 -16.58
C ARG A 356 7.50 22.71 -17.88
N SER A 357 8.81 22.45 -17.94
CA SER A 357 9.63 22.72 -19.12
C SER A 357 9.27 21.84 -20.32
N GLU A 358 8.54 20.76 -20.16
CA GLU A 358 8.10 19.89 -21.24
C GLU A 358 6.67 20.18 -21.70
N ILE A 359 5.78 20.56 -20.81
CA ILE A 359 4.36 20.81 -21.16
C ILE A 359 4.09 22.24 -21.61
N MET A 360 4.98 23.20 -21.31
CA MET A 360 4.84 24.61 -21.70
C MET A 360 5.65 24.98 -22.96
N LYS A 361 6.11 23.99 -23.70
CA LYS A 361 6.73 24.19 -25.04
C LYS A 361 5.64 24.45 -26.08
#